data_d082fbd41adf8d01cb847f7da3acaba5
#
_entry.id   d082fbd41adf8d01cb847f7da3acaba5
#
_cell.length_a   1.000
_cell.length_b   1.000
_cell.length_c   1.000
_cell.angle_alpha   90.00
_cell.angle_beta   90.00
_cell.angle_gamma   90.00
#
_symmetry.space_group_name_H-M   'P 1'
#
loop_
_entity.id
_entity.type
_entity.pdbx_description
1 polymer ?
#
loop_
_entity_poly.entity_id
_entity_poly.type
_entity_poly.pdbx_seq_one_letter_code
_entity_poly.pdbx_strand_id
1 'polypeptide(L)'
;HGVHSLSNAELIGIIIQTGCQDATAVELGQRILRAFDNDLSAFFGMSIEELDRNALLKGIGPAKACQIKAAIELGRRVNTRPPEQPKIGSPKDVATLLTDELRYLKQEHFMILLLDNKNKVIKTETISIGTINASLVHPREVFVKAIRQHAAAVILAHNHPSGDPKPSAEDRAITKRLLESGELLGIPVDVW
;
A
#
# COMPACT_ATOMS: atom_id res chain seq x y z
N HIS A 1 -23.85 11.10 15.65
CA HIS A 1 -23.96 9.80 14.99
C HIS A 1 -22.93 9.75 13.85
N GLY A 2 -22.14 8.66 13.78
CA GLY A 2 -21.09 8.51 12.76
C GLY A 2 -21.64 8.00 11.42
N VAL A 3 -20.81 7.99 10.38
CA VAL A 3 -21.16 7.53 9.02
C VAL A 3 -21.71 6.10 9.00
N HIS A 4 -21.33 5.28 9.99
CA HIS A 4 -21.76 3.88 10.13
C HIS A 4 -23.26 3.70 10.45
N SER A 5 -23.96 4.75 10.88
CA SER A 5 -25.40 4.68 11.17
C SER A 5 -26.28 5.06 9.98
N LEU A 6 -25.68 5.48 8.87
CA LEU A 6 -26.40 5.90 7.67
C LEU A 6 -26.76 4.70 6.79
N SER A 7 -27.98 4.73 6.23
CA SER A 7 -28.39 3.79 5.20
C SER A 7 -27.63 4.03 3.88
N ASN A 8 -27.61 3.03 3.00
CA ASN A 8 -27.01 3.18 1.67
C ASN A 8 -27.62 4.33 0.86
N ALA A 9 -28.94 4.56 0.99
CA ALA A 9 -29.60 5.67 0.31
C ALA A 9 -29.14 7.04 0.82
N GLU A 10 -28.91 7.19 2.12
CA GLU A 10 -28.38 8.41 2.72
C GLU A 10 -26.92 8.64 2.32
N LEU A 11 -26.09 7.59 2.27
CA LEU A 11 -24.71 7.68 1.79
C LEU A 11 -24.65 8.13 0.32
N ILE A 12 -25.51 7.56 -0.54
CA ILE A 12 -25.63 8.00 -1.93
C ILE A 12 -26.11 9.45 -1.98
N GLY A 13 -27.09 9.82 -1.16
CA GLY A 13 -27.58 11.18 -1.06
C GLY A 13 -26.50 12.20 -0.71
N ILE A 14 -25.60 11.86 0.21
CA ILE A 14 -24.43 12.69 0.57
C ILE A 14 -23.48 12.83 -0.63
N ILE A 15 -23.24 11.76 -1.39
CA ILE A 15 -22.33 11.78 -2.54
C ILE A 15 -22.87 12.68 -3.65
N ILE A 16 -24.15 12.57 -4.00
CA ILE A 16 -24.77 13.35 -5.08
C ILE A 16 -25.19 14.76 -4.65
N GLN A 17 -25.23 15.03 -3.35
CA GLN A 17 -25.49 16.32 -2.68
C GLN A 17 -26.86 16.96 -2.97
N THR A 18 -27.36 16.89 -4.19
CA THR A 18 -28.58 17.55 -4.64
C THR A 18 -29.60 16.58 -5.20
N GLY A 19 -30.87 16.85 -4.93
CA GLY A 19 -32.00 16.17 -5.56
C GLY A 19 -32.25 16.63 -7.00
N CYS A 20 -33.49 16.47 -7.43
CA CYS A 20 -34.04 17.04 -8.65
C CYS A 20 -35.44 17.67 -8.33
N GLN A 21 -36.17 18.12 -9.37
CA GLN A 21 -37.46 18.79 -9.14
C GLN A 21 -38.49 17.95 -8.38
N ASP A 22 -38.46 16.64 -8.55
CA ASP A 22 -39.44 15.68 -8.03
C ASP A 22 -38.88 14.68 -7.00
N ALA A 23 -37.60 14.84 -6.56
CA ALA A 23 -37.02 13.96 -5.57
C ALA A 23 -35.84 14.61 -4.83
N THR A 24 -35.74 14.34 -3.54
CA THR A 24 -34.57 14.66 -2.71
C THR A 24 -33.36 13.79 -3.09
N ALA A 25 -32.19 14.17 -2.62
CA ALA A 25 -30.97 13.36 -2.86
C ALA A 25 -31.09 11.94 -2.30
N VAL A 26 -31.72 11.76 -1.13
CA VAL A 26 -31.94 10.44 -0.51
C VAL A 26 -32.92 9.60 -1.33
N GLU A 27 -34.02 10.21 -1.83
CA GLU A 27 -34.96 9.51 -2.70
C GLU A 27 -34.34 9.10 -4.04
N LEU A 28 -33.43 9.90 -4.58
CA LEU A 28 -32.63 9.48 -5.74
C LEU A 28 -31.72 8.28 -5.41
N GLY A 29 -31.11 8.27 -4.22
CA GLY A 29 -30.36 7.12 -3.71
C GLY A 29 -31.23 5.86 -3.62
N GLN A 30 -32.47 5.97 -3.13
CA GLN A 30 -33.43 4.87 -3.08
C GLN A 30 -33.83 4.39 -4.49
N ARG A 31 -34.00 5.31 -5.47
CA ARG A 31 -34.27 4.93 -6.87
C ARG A 31 -33.13 4.09 -7.45
N ILE A 32 -31.88 4.50 -7.23
CA ILE A 32 -30.71 3.73 -7.67
C ILE A 32 -30.72 2.33 -7.05
N LEU A 33 -30.85 2.23 -5.72
CA LEU A 33 -30.85 0.94 -5.03
C LEU A 33 -31.96 0.03 -5.52
N ARG A 34 -33.17 0.54 -5.78
CA ARG A 34 -34.29 -0.24 -6.34
C ARG A 34 -34.03 -0.67 -7.78
N ALA A 35 -33.44 0.19 -8.60
CA ALA A 35 -33.16 -0.11 -10.01
C ALA A 35 -32.14 -1.24 -10.21
N PHE A 36 -31.30 -1.49 -9.19
CA PHE A 36 -30.25 -2.48 -9.23
C PHE A 36 -30.34 -3.53 -8.10
N ASP A 37 -31.51 -3.73 -7.50
CA ASP A 37 -31.74 -4.70 -6.42
C ASP A 37 -30.73 -4.61 -5.26
N ASN A 38 -30.32 -3.39 -4.92
CA ASN A 38 -29.25 -3.05 -3.97
C ASN A 38 -27.83 -3.48 -4.40
N ASP A 39 -27.62 -3.94 -5.62
CA ASP A 39 -26.30 -4.26 -6.18
C ASP A 39 -25.67 -3.07 -6.89
N LEU A 40 -24.84 -2.30 -6.18
CA LEU A 40 -24.11 -1.17 -6.73
C LEU A 40 -23.00 -1.58 -7.72
N SER A 41 -22.61 -2.85 -7.77
CA SER A 41 -21.64 -3.33 -8.76
C SER A 41 -22.23 -3.35 -10.17
N ALA A 42 -23.54 -3.65 -10.29
CA ALA A 42 -24.25 -3.54 -11.57
C ALA A 42 -24.29 -2.07 -12.07
N PHE A 43 -24.56 -1.11 -11.17
CA PHE A 43 -24.47 0.31 -11.50
C PHE A 43 -23.07 0.70 -11.97
N PHE A 44 -22.03 0.22 -11.28
CA PHE A 44 -20.64 0.52 -11.64
C PHE A 44 -20.25 -0.02 -13.02
N GLY A 45 -20.77 -1.19 -13.40
CA GLY A 45 -20.48 -1.84 -14.68
C GLY A 45 -21.03 -1.13 -15.92
N MET A 46 -22.09 -0.32 -15.76
CA MET A 46 -22.70 0.41 -16.89
C MET A 46 -21.86 1.63 -17.30
N SER A 47 -21.91 2.02 -18.58
CA SER A 47 -21.33 3.29 -19.06
C SER A 47 -22.16 4.50 -18.58
N ILE A 48 -21.58 5.70 -18.65
CA ILE A 48 -22.31 6.94 -18.27
C ILE A 48 -23.52 7.16 -19.22
N GLU A 49 -23.36 6.87 -20.50
CA GLU A 49 -24.42 6.98 -21.50
C GLU A 49 -25.58 6.00 -21.22
N GLU A 50 -25.29 4.79 -20.80
CA GLU A 50 -26.30 3.79 -20.43
C GLU A 50 -27.05 4.21 -19.18
N LEU A 51 -26.36 4.76 -18.18
CA LEU A 51 -26.96 5.28 -16.96
C LEU A 51 -27.87 6.49 -17.24
N ASP A 52 -27.44 7.42 -18.12
CA ASP A 52 -28.21 8.62 -18.47
C ASP A 52 -29.49 8.27 -19.26
N ARG A 53 -29.46 7.20 -20.08
CA ARG A 53 -30.63 6.72 -20.86
C ARG A 53 -31.55 5.82 -20.05
N ASN A 54 -31.18 5.40 -18.86
CA ASN A 54 -31.99 4.49 -18.07
C ASN A 54 -33.19 5.21 -17.46
N ALA A 55 -34.38 4.90 -17.92
CA ALA A 55 -35.63 5.50 -17.46
C ALA A 55 -35.89 5.34 -15.95
N LEU A 56 -35.35 4.28 -15.33
CA LEU A 56 -35.46 4.03 -13.88
C LEU A 56 -34.59 5.03 -13.05
N LEU A 57 -33.64 5.68 -13.69
CA LEU A 57 -32.69 6.59 -13.04
C LEU A 57 -33.02 8.06 -13.27
N LYS A 58 -34.29 8.38 -13.53
CA LYS A 58 -34.73 9.78 -13.70
C LYS A 58 -34.22 10.68 -12.57
N GLY A 59 -33.49 11.75 -12.94
CA GLY A 59 -32.84 12.69 -12.01
C GLY A 59 -31.37 12.37 -11.72
N ILE A 60 -30.83 11.27 -12.26
CA ILE A 60 -29.43 10.90 -12.22
C ILE A 60 -28.83 11.18 -13.61
N GLY A 61 -28.39 12.39 -13.84
CA GLY A 61 -27.66 12.72 -15.06
C GLY A 61 -26.17 12.36 -14.97
N PRO A 62 -25.40 12.62 -16.03
CA PRO A 62 -23.98 12.23 -16.15
C PRO A 62 -23.12 12.67 -14.95
N ALA A 63 -23.33 13.89 -14.45
CA ALA A 63 -22.55 14.39 -13.30
C ALA A 63 -22.75 13.55 -12.03
N LYS A 64 -23.98 13.23 -11.66
CA LYS A 64 -24.31 12.41 -10.50
C LYS A 64 -23.84 10.95 -10.70
N ALA A 65 -23.98 10.42 -11.88
CA ALA A 65 -23.46 9.08 -12.23
C ALA A 65 -21.93 9.02 -12.05
N CYS A 66 -21.20 10.05 -12.50
CA CYS A 66 -19.76 10.16 -12.29
C CYS A 66 -19.39 10.23 -10.81
N GLN A 67 -20.11 11.01 -10.00
CA GLN A 67 -19.85 11.13 -8.56
C GLN A 67 -19.99 9.78 -7.84
N ILE A 68 -21.05 9.02 -8.15
CA ILE A 68 -21.26 7.69 -7.55
C ILE A 68 -20.18 6.71 -8.01
N LYS A 69 -19.88 6.66 -9.31
CA LYS A 69 -18.83 5.78 -9.85
C LYS A 69 -17.46 6.10 -9.25
N ALA A 70 -17.13 7.37 -9.08
CA ALA A 70 -15.89 7.79 -8.43
C ALA A 70 -15.83 7.34 -6.96
N ALA A 71 -16.93 7.45 -6.21
CA ALA A 71 -17.00 6.99 -4.82
C ALA A 71 -16.83 5.46 -4.71
N ILE A 72 -17.49 4.69 -5.60
CA ILE A 72 -17.34 3.23 -5.66
C ILE A 72 -15.89 2.85 -5.99
N GLU A 73 -15.26 3.52 -6.98
CA GLU A 73 -13.87 3.25 -7.37
C GLU A 73 -12.89 3.59 -6.23
N LEU A 74 -13.11 4.69 -5.51
CA LEU A 74 -12.33 5.02 -4.31
C LEU A 74 -12.47 3.94 -3.23
N GLY A 75 -13.71 3.49 -2.96
CA GLY A 75 -13.98 2.39 -2.04
C GLY A 75 -13.30 1.09 -2.47
N ARG A 76 -13.31 0.77 -3.77
CA ARG A 76 -12.58 -0.37 -4.33
C ARG A 76 -11.08 -0.27 -4.09
N ARG A 77 -10.47 0.90 -4.32
CA ARG A 77 -9.03 1.12 -4.08
C ARG A 77 -8.65 1.02 -2.61
N VAL A 78 -9.50 1.50 -1.71
CA VAL A 78 -9.30 1.35 -0.26
C VAL A 78 -9.39 -0.12 0.16
N ASN A 79 -10.32 -0.89 -0.43
CA ASN A 79 -10.52 -2.31 -0.14
C ASN A 79 -9.61 -3.26 -0.96
N THR A 80 -8.92 -2.76 -1.99
CA THR A 80 -7.86 -3.56 -2.62
C THR A 80 -6.81 -3.82 -1.54
N ARG A 81 -6.75 -5.07 -1.07
CA ARG A 81 -5.62 -5.52 -0.23
C ARG A 81 -4.35 -5.12 -0.96
N PRO A 82 -3.38 -4.51 -0.27
CA PRO A 82 -2.05 -4.40 -0.85
C PRO A 82 -1.65 -5.78 -1.38
N PRO A 83 -0.93 -5.86 -2.50
CA PRO A 83 -0.47 -7.13 -3.05
C PRO A 83 0.11 -7.96 -1.90
N GLU A 84 -0.20 -9.26 -1.91
CA GLU A 84 0.16 -10.14 -0.80
C GLU A 84 1.64 -9.92 -0.47
N GLN A 85 1.91 -9.47 0.76
CA GLN A 85 3.26 -9.14 1.17
C GLN A 85 4.12 -10.38 1.04
N PRO A 86 5.24 -10.34 0.29
CA PRO A 86 6.08 -11.50 0.08
C PRO A 86 6.57 -12.03 1.44
N LYS A 87 6.50 -13.34 1.60
CA LYS A 87 7.00 -14.01 2.80
C LYS A 87 8.44 -14.44 2.56
N ILE A 88 9.32 -14.07 3.47
CA ILE A 88 10.73 -14.43 3.42
C ILE A 88 10.97 -15.67 4.29
N GLY A 89 11.40 -16.74 3.68
CA GLY A 89 11.77 -17.99 4.35
C GLY A 89 13.21 -18.42 4.04
N SER A 90 13.85 -17.77 3.06
CA SER A 90 15.19 -18.12 2.61
C SER A 90 15.90 -16.92 1.97
N PRO A 91 17.26 -16.95 1.86
CA PRO A 91 18.05 -15.96 1.10
C PRO A 91 17.57 -15.77 -0.32
N LYS A 92 17.11 -16.86 -0.94
CA LYS A 92 16.62 -16.85 -2.32
C LYS A 92 15.37 -15.97 -2.47
N ASP A 93 14.50 -15.90 -1.46
CA ASP A 93 13.30 -15.08 -1.51
C ASP A 93 13.66 -13.60 -1.53
N VAL A 94 14.65 -13.19 -0.70
CA VAL A 94 15.18 -11.82 -0.69
C VAL A 94 15.83 -11.49 -2.04
N ALA A 95 16.66 -12.40 -2.56
CA ALA A 95 17.28 -12.21 -3.86
C ALA A 95 16.23 -12.06 -4.97
N THR A 96 15.19 -12.90 -4.98
CA THR A 96 14.10 -12.81 -5.96
C THR A 96 13.36 -11.47 -5.85
N LEU A 97 13.12 -10.99 -4.64
CA LEU A 97 12.42 -9.73 -4.40
C LEU A 97 13.26 -8.51 -4.85
N LEU A 98 14.57 -8.52 -4.59
CA LEU A 98 15.42 -7.35 -4.79
C LEU A 98 16.22 -7.37 -6.09
N THR A 99 16.39 -8.52 -6.75
CA THR A 99 17.27 -8.62 -7.93
C THR A 99 16.86 -7.67 -9.05
N ASP A 100 15.57 -7.59 -9.36
CA ASP A 100 15.10 -6.75 -10.46
C ASP A 100 15.27 -5.24 -10.16
N GLU A 101 15.21 -4.86 -8.88
CA GLU A 101 15.41 -3.49 -8.45
C GLU A 101 16.90 -3.12 -8.38
N LEU A 102 17.73 -4.02 -7.84
CA LEU A 102 19.14 -3.76 -7.56
C LEU A 102 20.08 -4.00 -8.76
N ARG A 103 19.71 -4.90 -9.68
CA ARG A 103 20.57 -5.36 -10.78
C ARG A 103 21.11 -4.24 -11.67
N TYR A 104 20.33 -3.20 -11.90
CA TYR A 104 20.67 -2.13 -12.83
C TYR A 104 21.19 -0.86 -12.16
N LEU A 105 21.32 -0.88 -10.83
CA LEU A 105 21.80 0.28 -10.08
C LEU A 105 23.31 0.44 -10.28
N LYS A 106 23.71 1.65 -10.66
CA LYS A 106 25.12 2.02 -10.88
C LYS A 106 25.87 2.41 -9.60
N GLN A 107 25.17 2.58 -8.53
CA GLN A 107 25.71 2.93 -7.20
C GLN A 107 25.37 1.84 -6.20
N GLU A 108 26.13 1.76 -5.13
CA GLU A 108 25.82 0.90 -4.00
C GLU A 108 24.56 1.40 -3.29
N HIS A 109 23.61 0.52 -3.02
CA HIS A 109 22.40 0.80 -2.24
C HIS A 109 22.39 -0.11 -1.03
N PHE A 110 22.36 0.48 0.15
CA PHE A 110 22.14 -0.25 1.38
C PHE A 110 20.65 -0.18 1.72
N MET A 111 20.01 -1.32 1.72
CA MET A 111 18.57 -1.46 1.91
C MET A 111 18.26 -2.34 3.12
N ILE A 112 17.09 -2.11 3.69
CA ILE A 112 16.54 -2.96 4.74
C ILE A 112 15.15 -3.46 4.34
N LEU A 113 14.86 -4.71 4.67
CA LEU A 113 13.52 -5.27 4.62
C LEU A 113 13.00 -5.36 6.05
N LEU A 114 11.87 -4.75 6.31
CA LEU A 114 11.19 -4.79 7.61
C LEU A 114 10.18 -5.92 7.59
N LEU A 115 10.26 -6.84 8.53
CA LEU A 115 9.42 -8.03 8.59
C LEU A 115 8.45 -8.00 9.77
N ASP A 116 7.28 -8.59 9.57
CA ASP A 116 6.34 -8.90 10.64
C ASP A 116 6.69 -10.23 11.36
N ASN A 117 5.95 -10.57 12.42
CA ASN A 117 6.11 -11.81 13.18
C ASN A 117 5.89 -13.12 12.37
N LYS A 118 5.43 -13.01 11.12
CA LYS A 118 5.21 -14.13 10.19
C LYS A 118 6.23 -14.13 9.06
N ASN A 119 7.28 -13.32 9.17
CA ASN A 119 8.30 -13.07 8.15
C ASN A 119 7.73 -12.51 6.84
N LYS A 120 6.63 -11.77 6.89
CA LYS A 120 6.13 -11.04 5.72
C LYS A 120 6.79 -9.68 5.66
N VAL A 121 7.14 -9.25 4.46
CA VAL A 121 7.76 -7.93 4.23
C VAL A 121 6.73 -6.83 4.45
N ILE A 122 6.87 -6.08 5.53
CA ILE A 122 6.06 -4.88 5.81
C ILE A 122 6.44 -3.78 4.82
N LYS A 123 7.75 -3.55 4.66
CA LYS A 123 8.30 -2.50 3.80
C LYS A 123 9.76 -2.76 3.47
N THR A 124 10.19 -2.33 2.28
CA THR A 124 11.60 -2.20 1.89
C THR A 124 11.99 -0.72 1.96
N GLU A 125 13.14 -0.40 2.52
CA GLU A 125 13.62 0.97 2.68
C GLU A 125 15.09 1.07 2.28
N THR A 126 15.42 2.07 1.48
CA THR A 126 16.82 2.44 1.22
C THR A 126 17.34 3.31 2.36
N ILE A 127 18.48 2.93 2.94
CA ILE A 127 19.15 3.64 4.03
C ILE A 127 20.25 4.56 3.50
N SER A 128 21.03 4.08 2.54
CA SER A 128 22.06 4.91 1.88
C SER A 128 22.24 4.56 0.41
N ILE A 129 22.73 5.52 -0.36
CA ILE A 129 23.06 5.40 -1.78
C ILE A 129 24.48 5.97 -1.95
N GLY A 130 25.33 5.27 -2.72
CA GLY A 130 26.73 5.59 -2.93
C GLY A 130 27.64 4.75 -2.05
N THR A 131 28.86 5.23 -1.76
CA THR A 131 29.81 4.49 -0.95
C THR A 131 29.26 4.19 0.45
N ILE A 132 29.15 2.93 0.79
CA ILE A 132 28.69 2.50 2.10
C ILE A 132 29.79 2.76 3.14
N ASN A 133 29.50 3.60 4.12
CA ASN A 133 30.40 3.84 5.25
C ASN A 133 29.64 3.95 6.58
N ALA A 134 30.36 3.81 7.69
CA ALA A 134 29.79 3.77 9.03
C ALA A 134 29.09 5.07 9.46
N SER A 135 29.31 6.17 8.78
CA SER A 135 28.64 7.46 9.06
C SER A 135 27.28 7.56 8.32
N LEU A 136 27.14 6.90 7.18
CA LEU A 136 25.90 6.92 6.39
C LEU A 136 24.91 5.84 6.86
N VAL A 137 25.40 4.66 7.27
CA VAL A 137 24.56 3.56 7.79
C VAL A 137 24.67 3.51 9.31
N HIS A 138 23.99 4.45 9.98
CA HIS A 138 23.96 4.46 11.43
C HIS A 138 22.79 3.60 11.98
N PRO A 139 22.98 2.82 13.08
CA PRO A 139 21.89 2.04 13.68
C PRO A 139 20.61 2.85 13.92
N ARG A 140 20.73 4.10 14.34
CA ARG A 140 19.57 4.99 14.52
C ARG A 140 18.72 5.10 13.27
N GLU A 141 19.31 5.23 12.07
CA GLU A 141 18.57 5.39 10.81
C GLU A 141 17.82 4.10 10.42
N VAL A 142 18.38 2.96 10.74
CA VAL A 142 17.76 1.64 10.53
C VAL A 142 16.62 1.42 11.53
N PHE A 143 16.92 1.54 12.82
CA PHE A 143 15.96 1.14 13.86
C PHE A 143 14.83 2.14 14.09
N VAL A 144 15.01 3.43 13.78
CA VAL A 144 13.89 4.39 13.77
C VAL A 144 12.82 3.95 12.75
N LYS A 145 13.23 3.45 11.58
CA LYS A 145 12.30 2.93 10.58
C LYS A 145 11.63 1.64 11.04
N ALA A 146 12.41 0.71 11.59
CA ALA A 146 11.89 -0.56 12.13
C ALA A 146 10.85 -0.34 13.26
N ILE A 147 11.16 0.52 14.22
CA ILE A 147 10.27 0.85 15.34
C ILE A 147 8.98 1.52 14.86
N ARG A 148 9.08 2.50 13.96
CA ARG A 148 7.90 3.20 13.39
C ARG A 148 6.96 2.28 12.63
N GLN A 149 7.49 1.25 11.99
CA GLN A 149 6.72 0.26 11.24
C GLN A 149 6.35 -0.97 12.08
N HIS A 150 6.64 -0.97 13.40
CA HIS A 150 6.42 -2.11 14.29
C HIS A 150 7.01 -3.42 13.73
N ALA A 151 8.19 -3.33 13.11
CA ALA A 151 8.86 -4.49 12.56
C ALA A 151 9.32 -5.45 13.66
N ALA A 152 9.09 -6.75 13.44
CA ALA A 152 9.54 -7.82 14.33
C ALA A 152 10.99 -8.23 14.04
N ALA A 153 11.46 -8.04 12.80
CA ALA A 153 12.83 -8.33 12.38
C ALA A 153 13.24 -7.43 11.20
N VAL A 154 14.54 -7.34 10.97
CA VAL A 154 15.13 -6.57 9.86
C VAL A 154 16.07 -7.49 9.07
N ILE A 155 15.97 -7.48 7.74
CA ILE A 155 16.97 -8.08 6.87
C ILE A 155 17.79 -6.96 6.23
N LEU A 156 19.11 -7.10 6.22
CA LEU A 156 20.03 -6.20 5.54
C LEU A 156 20.33 -6.75 4.15
N ALA A 157 20.30 -5.87 3.15
CA ALA A 157 20.68 -6.19 1.78
C ALA A 157 21.43 -5.02 1.15
N HIS A 158 22.42 -5.31 0.31
CA HIS A 158 23.10 -4.30 -0.51
C HIS A 158 23.57 -4.91 -1.82
N ASN A 159 23.75 -4.06 -2.82
CA ASN A 159 24.31 -4.46 -4.10
C ASN A 159 25.75 -3.98 -4.25
N HIS A 160 26.54 -4.75 -4.99
CA HIS A 160 27.87 -4.36 -5.43
C HIS A 160 27.84 -4.09 -6.94
N PRO A 161 27.91 -2.85 -7.41
CA PRO A 161 27.95 -2.52 -8.84
C PRO A 161 29.15 -3.13 -9.57
N SER A 162 30.22 -3.47 -8.84
CA SER A 162 31.39 -4.20 -9.37
C SER A 162 31.08 -5.65 -9.77
N GLY A 163 29.97 -6.23 -9.28
CA GLY A 163 29.61 -7.64 -9.45
C GLY A 163 30.38 -8.62 -8.54
N ASP A 164 31.30 -8.15 -7.70
CA ASP A 164 31.98 -9.00 -6.69
C ASP A 164 31.06 -9.14 -5.45
N PRO A 165 30.56 -10.33 -5.11
CA PRO A 165 29.66 -10.52 -3.97
C PRO A 165 30.38 -10.52 -2.60
N LYS A 166 31.71 -10.37 -2.58
CA LYS A 166 32.47 -10.42 -1.32
C LYS A 166 32.24 -9.13 -0.51
N PRO A 167 31.79 -9.28 0.75
CA PRO A 167 31.60 -8.11 1.61
C PRO A 167 32.95 -7.45 1.95
N SER A 168 32.99 -6.12 1.90
CA SER A 168 34.14 -5.31 2.31
C SER A 168 34.39 -5.38 3.83
N ALA A 169 35.46 -4.78 4.32
CA ALA A 169 35.71 -4.64 5.76
C ALA A 169 34.67 -3.71 6.41
N GLU A 170 34.28 -2.67 5.70
CA GLU A 170 33.25 -1.70 6.08
C GLU A 170 31.88 -2.38 6.21
N ASP A 171 31.48 -3.22 5.24
CA ASP A 171 30.21 -3.95 5.29
C ASP A 171 30.15 -4.84 6.52
N ARG A 172 31.23 -5.56 6.82
CA ARG A 172 31.30 -6.42 8.01
C ARG A 172 31.21 -5.61 9.32
N ALA A 173 31.87 -4.45 9.38
CA ALA A 173 31.83 -3.59 10.56
C ALA A 173 30.43 -3.01 10.80
N ILE A 174 29.77 -2.55 9.74
CA ILE A 174 28.39 -2.03 9.79
C ILE A 174 27.43 -3.13 10.20
N THR A 175 27.54 -4.30 9.55
CA THR A 175 26.70 -5.47 9.86
C THR A 175 26.81 -5.86 11.34
N LYS A 176 28.04 -6.02 11.86
CA LYS A 176 28.29 -6.33 13.27
C LYS A 176 27.60 -5.31 14.20
N ARG A 177 27.76 -4.04 13.93
CA ARG A 177 27.17 -2.96 14.72
C ARG A 177 25.63 -2.98 14.69
N LEU A 178 25.04 -3.34 13.55
CA LEU A 178 23.59 -3.45 13.42
C LEU A 178 23.06 -4.70 14.14
N LEU A 179 23.75 -5.84 14.07
CA LEU A 179 23.42 -7.04 14.82
C LEU A 179 23.40 -6.76 16.33
N GLU A 180 24.47 -6.18 16.90
CA GLU A 180 24.58 -5.82 18.32
C GLU A 180 23.45 -4.84 18.73
N SER A 181 23.14 -3.86 17.87
CA SER A 181 22.06 -2.90 18.16
C SER A 181 20.68 -3.56 18.12
N GLY A 182 20.46 -4.52 17.20
CA GLY A 182 19.22 -5.27 17.09
C GLY A 182 18.95 -6.14 18.30
N GLU A 183 19.98 -6.80 18.83
CA GLU A 183 19.89 -7.58 20.07
C GLU A 183 19.45 -6.71 21.25
N LEU A 184 20.06 -5.52 21.41
CA LEU A 184 19.72 -4.58 22.48
C LEU A 184 18.27 -4.08 22.39
N LEU A 185 17.74 -3.91 21.16
CA LEU A 185 16.39 -3.41 20.91
C LEU A 185 15.33 -4.52 20.86
N GLY A 186 15.71 -5.79 20.90
CA GLY A 186 14.80 -6.92 20.71
C GLY A 186 14.24 -7.02 19.29
N ILE A 187 14.96 -6.45 18.30
CA ILE A 187 14.62 -6.50 16.87
C ILE A 187 15.75 -7.24 16.16
N PRO A 188 15.66 -8.57 15.97
CA PRO A 188 16.70 -9.35 15.34
C PRO A 188 17.01 -8.85 13.92
N VAL A 189 18.29 -8.94 13.57
CA VAL A 189 18.79 -8.54 12.25
C VAL A 189 19.36 -9.78 11.56
N ASP A 190 18.92 -10.04 10.33
CA ASP A 190 19.46 -11.06 9.45
C ASP A 190 20.22 -10.42 8.30
N VAL A 191 21.23 -11.11 7.78
CA VAL A 191 22.10 -10.64 6.69
C VAL A 191 22.08 -11.66 5.55
N TRP A 192 21.82 -11.16 4.36
CA TRP A 192 21.60 -12.04 3.21
C TRP A 192 22.19 -11.43 1.95
#